data_d258e383c96481ade8d0c5aa2c7080c6
#
_entry.id   d258e383c96481ade8d0c5aa2c7080c6
#
_cell.length_a   1.000
_cell.length_b   1.000
_cell.length_c   1.000
_cell.angle_alpha   90.00
_cell.angle_beta   90.00
_cell.angle_gamma   90.00
#
_symmetry.space_group_name_H-M   'P 1'
#
loop_
_entity.id
_entity.type
_entity.pdbx_description
1 polymer ?
#
loop_
_entity_poly.entity_id
_entity_poly.type
_entity_poly.pdbx_seq_one_letter_code
_entity_poly.pdbx_strand_id
1 'polypeptide(L)'
;MPVGTAATVKAMLPSSVRSTGADILLGNTYHLMLRPTAERIASLGGLHKFMDWEYPILTDSGGFQVMSLSALTKISEKGVKFKSHIDGSIHLITPERSIELQSLFGSDISMCFDECTPYPVDEKTALNSMQMSMRWAERSREAFGYREGRSLFGIQQGSVFPEQREESAEALKSIGFDGYAVGGLAVGEGQEKMFEVLKYAPDFLPSEKPRYLMGVGKPDDIVGAVKNGIDMMDCVLPSRSGRTGQILSLIHI
;
A
#
# COMPACT_ATOMS: atom_id res chain seq x y z
N MET A 1 6.33 -9.42 -1.41
CA MET A 1 7.24 -8.26 -1.51
C MET A 1 7.81 -7.95 -0.12
N PRO A 2 9.13 -8.01 0.08
CA PRO A 2 9.77 -7.50 1.29
C PRO A 2 9.59 -5.99 1.42
N VAL A 3 9.50 -5.48 2.65
CA VAL A 3 9.22 -4.07 2.92
C VAL A 3 10.49 -3.32 3.30
N GLY A 4 10.87 -2.37 2.46
CA GLY A 4 12.01 -1.46 2.64
C GLY A 4 11.57 -0.11 3.22
N THR A 5 11.07 -0.08 4.46
CA THR A 5 10.38 1.06 5.08
C THR A 5 11.09 2.40 4.91
N ALA A 6 12.38 2.46 5.19
CA ALA A 6 13.20 3.67 5.07
C ALA A 6 14.33 3.46 4.06
N ALA A 7 13.97 3.02 2.85
CA ALA A 7 14.89 2.64 1.78
C ALA A 7 15.83 1.48 2.14
N THR A 8 15.41 0.59 3.02
CA THR A 8 16.17 -0.63 3.37
C THR A 8 15.24 -1.69 3.95
N VAL A 9 15.42 -2.93 3.56
CA VAL A 9 14.90 -4.07 4.29
C VAL A 9 15.75 -4.23 5.54
N LYS A 10 15.19 -3.89 6.70
CA LYS A 10 15.95 -3.71 7.95
C LYS A 10 16.80 -4.96 8.29
N ALA A 11 18.09 -4.75 8.54
CA ALA A 11 19.10 -5.75 8.87
C ALA A 11 19.43 -6.74 7.73
N MET A 12 19.13 -6.41 6.47
CA MET A 12 19.51 -7.20 5.31
C MET A 12 20.19 -6.32 4.25
N LEU A 13 21.24 -6.83 3.65
CA LEU A 13 21.84 -6.22 2.46
C LEU A 13 20.90 -6.43 1.24
N PRO A 14 20.87 -5.53 0.26
CA PRO A 14 20.08 -5.71 -0.96
C PRO A 14 20.38 -7.04 -1.67
N SER A 15 21.64 -7.43 -1.77
CA SER A 15 22.06 -8.71 -2.33
C SER A 15 21.50 -9.92 -1.55
N SER A 16 21.44 -9.82 -0.23
CA SER A 16 20.84 -10.87 0.61
C SER A 16 19.32 -10.95 0.41
N VAL A 17 18.65 -9.81 0.24
CA VAL A 17 17.22 -9.78 -0.09
C VAL A 17 16.99 -10.42 -1.46
N ARG A 18 17.81 -10.09 -2.46
CA ARG A 18 17.73 -10.70 -3.79
C ARG A 18 17.92 -12.22 -3.76
N SER A 19 18.87 -12.71 -2.97
CA SER A 19 19.16 -14.15 -2.84
C SER A 19 18.00 -14.96 -2.24
N THR A 20 17.02 -14.31 -1.58
CA THR A 20 15.77 -14.96 -1.13
C THR A 20 14.77 -15.20 -2.25
N GLY A 21 15.04 -14.76 -3.48
CA GLY A 21 14.11 -14.83 -4.61
C GLY A 21 13.19 -13.62 -4.72
N ALA A 22 13.41 -12.54 -3.95
CA ALA A 22 12.62 -11.32 -4.08
C ALA A 22 12.91 -10.62 -5.40
N ASP A 23 11.88 -10.36 -6.19
CA ASP A 23 11.95 -9.66 -7.47
C ASP A 23 11.46 -8.21 -7.38
N ILE A 24 10.74 -7.86 -6.33
CA ILE A 24 10.14 -6.54 -6.13
C ILE A 24 10.18 -6.19 -4.63
N LEU A 25 10.44 -4.91 -4.32
CA LEU A 25 10.37 -4.35 -2.97
C LEU A 25 9.24 -3.35 -2.82
N LEU A 26 8.81 -3.15 -1.57
CA LEU A 26 7.90 -2.06 -1.21
C LEU A 26 8.64 -0.98 -0.43
N GLY A 27 8.48 0.27 -0.83
CA GLY A 27 8.94 1.46 -0.10
C GLY A 27 7.76 2.21 0.53
N ASN A 28 7.91 2.71 1.76
CA ASN A 28 6.83 3.43 2.44
C ASN A 28 6.96 4.95 2.25
N THR A 29 6.05 5.54 1.49
CA THR A 29 6.04 6.97 1.15
C THR A 29 6.06 7.86 2.37
N TYR A 30 5.26 7.57 3.39
CA TYR A 30 5.24 8.33 4.64
C TYR A 30 6.62 8.44 5.31
N HIS A 31 7.32 7.33 5.44
CA HIS A 31 8.64 7.32 6.08
C HIS A 31 9.68 8.03 5.23
N LEU A 32 9.68 7.77 3.94
CA LEU A 32 10.64 8.32 2.99
C LEU A 32 10.49 9.84 2.82
N MET A 33 9.26 10.37 2.82
CA MET A 33 9.01 11.80 2.73
C MET A 33 9.49 12.56 3.98
N LEU A 34 9.42 11.95 5.15
CA LEU A 34 9.89 12.55 6.40
C LEU A 34 11.42 12.44 6.51
N ARG A 35 11.99 11.31 6.14
CA ARG A 35 13.43 11.07 6.19
C ARG A 35 13.85 9.97 5.21
N PRO A 36 14.76 10.28 4.26
CA PRO A 36 15.60 11.50 4.14
C PRO A 36 14.94 12.67 3.39
N THR A 37 13.73 12.60 2.92
CA THR A 37 12.89 13.43 2.07
C THR A 37 12.92 12.99 0.60
N ALA A 38 11.81 13.21 -0.10
CA ALA A 38 11.67 12.80 -1.49
C ALA A 38 12.63 13.57 -2.42
N GLU A 39 12.80 14.86 -2.16
CA GLU A 39 13.68 15.74 -2.93
C GLU A 39 15.15 15.29 -2.81
N ARG A 40 15.57 14.87 -1.62
CA ARG A 40 16.92 14.31 -1.42
C ARG A 40 17.10 12.99 -2.15
N ILE A 41 16.13 12.08 -2.07
CA ILE A 41 16.17 10.80 -2.81
C ILE A 41 16.26 11.06 -4.31
N ALA A 42 15.45 11.98 -4.84
CA ALA A 42 15.49 12.36 -6.25
C ALA A 42 16.87 12.91 -6.65
N SER A 43 17.48 13.79 -5.83
CA SER A 43 18.81 14.36 -6.10
C SER A 43 19.93 13.30 -6.10
N LEU A 44 19.73 12.17 -5.44
CA LEU A 44 20.64 11.02 -5.41
C LEU A 44 20.38 9.99 -6.52
N GLY A 45 19.43 10.27 -7.41
CA GLY A 45 19.11 9.44 -8.57
C GLY A 45 17.94 8.46 -8.34
N GLY A 46 17.09 8.73 -7.37
CA GLY A 46 15.90 7.92 -7.05
C GLY A 46 16.16 6.78 -6.10
N LEU A 47 15.07 6.07 -5.74
CA LEU A 47 15.12 4.97 -4.76
C LEU A 47 16.01 3.81 -5.21
N HIS A 48 16.02 3.46 -6.48
CA HIS A 48 16.84 2.38 -7.00
C HIS A 48 18.32 2.57 -6.66
N LYS A 49 18.88 3.75 -6.96
CA LYS A 49 20.27 4.07 -6.60
C LYS A 49 20.47 4.20 -5.10
N PHE A 50 19.51 4.82 -4.41
CA PHE A 50 19.60 5.05 -2.98
C PHE A 50 19.56 3.75 -2.16
N MET A 51 18.81 2.74 -2.64
CA MET A 51 18.67 1.42 -2.02
C MET A 51 19.69 0.39 -2.53
N ASP A 52 20.42 0.70 -3.60
CA ASP A 52 21.23 -0.28 -4.33
C ASP A 52 20.38 -1.50 -4.80
N TRP A 53 19.22 -1.18 -5.43
CA TRP A 53 18.24 -2.16 -5.88
C TRP A 53 17.82 -1.89 -7.33
N GLU A 54 18.20 -2.79 -8.25
CA GLU A 54 17.99 -2.63 -9.69
C GLU A 54 16.64 -3.17 -10.19
N TYR A 55 15.90 -3.86 -9.34
CA TYR A 55 14.62 -4.47 -9.66
C TYR A 55 13.44 -3.55 -9.30
N PRO A 56 12.20 -3.88 -9.75
CA PRO A 56 11.04 -3.04 -9.50
C PRO A 56 10.84 -2.67 -8.02
N ILE A 57 10.37 -1.44 -7.82
CA ILE A 57 9.98 -0.90 -6.51
C ILE A 57 8.53 -0.40 -6.61
N LEU A 58 7.69 -0.94 -5.72
CA LEU A 58 6.36 -0.39 -5.45
C LEU A 58 6.46 0.57 -4.26
N THR A 59 5.84 1.73 -4.35
CA THR A 59 5.66 2.61 -3.18
C THR A 59 4.19 2.71 -2.82
N ASP A 60 3.89 2.63 -1.52
CA ASP A 60 2.54 2.87 -1.02
C ASP A 60 2.14 4.35 -1.14
N SER A 61 0.86 4.66 -0.91
CA SER A 61 0.35 6.03 -0.96
C SER A 61 0.79 6.92 0.21
N GLY A 62 1.21 6.30 1.32
CA GLY A 62 1.48 6.94 2.60
C GLY A 62 0.23 7.16 3.46
N GLY A 63 -0.98 6.97 2.94
CA GLY A 63 -2.23 7.23 3.65
C GLY A 63 -2.39 6.44 4.93
N PHE A 64 -2.20 5.13 4.89
CA PHE A 64 -2.34 4.25 6.06
C PHE A 64 -1.39 4.64 7.20
N GLN A 65 -0.11 4.89 6.91
CA GLN A 65 0.88 5.22 7.94
C GLN A 65 0.62 6.58 8.57
N VAL A 66 0.13 7.56 7.80
CA VAL A 66 -0.28 8.86 8.34
C VAL A 66 -1.39 8.67 9.36
N MET A 67 -2.39 7.85 9.07
CA MET A 67 -3.53 7.62 9.95
C MET A 67 -3.16 6.78 11.17
N SER A 68 -2.31 5.78 11.02
CA SER A 68 -1.94 4.85 12.09
C SER A 68 -0.82 5.33 13.02
N LEU A 69 0.09 6.20 12.55
CA LEU A 69 1.29 6.61 13.29
C LEU A 69 1.27 8.04 13.79
N SER A 70 0.36 8.89 13.30
CA SER A 70 0.34 10.32 13.64
C SER A 70 -0.63 10.61 14.78
N ALA A 71 -0.12 11.26 15.84
CA ALA A 71 -0.92 11.61 17.03
C ALA A 71 -1.98 12.70 16.77
N LEU A 72 -1.80 13.53 15.75
CA LEU A 72 -2.71 14.61 15.37
C LEU A 72 -2.96 14.53 13.86
N THR A 73 -3.99 13.78 13.50
CA THR A 73 -4.40 13.60 12.09
C THR A 73 -5.75 14.26 11.88
N LYS A 74 -5.86 15.10 10.83
CA LYS A 74 -7.13 15.66 10.37
C LYS A 74 -7.34 15.30 8.92
N ILE A 75 -8.37 14.49 8.68
CA ILE A 75 -8.80 14.06 7.34
C ILE A 75 -9.83 15.05 6.81
N SER A 76 -9.76 15.38 5.55
CA SER A 76 -10.69 16.24 4.83
C SER A 76 -10.68 15.87 3.34
N GLU A 77 -11.66 16.31 2.58
CA GLU A 77 -11.71 16.11 1.12
C GLU A 77 -10.41 16.53 0.40
N LYS A 78 -9.71 17.54 0.92
CA LYS A 78 -8.43 18.00 0.36
C LYS A 78 -7.32 16.97 0.50
N GLY A 79 -7.32 16.19 1.59
CA GLY A 79 -6.25 15.26 1.95
C GLY A 79 -6.10 15.16 3.46
N VAL A 80 -4.95 14.68 3.93
CA VAL A 80 -4.65 14.39 5.33
C VAL A 80 -3.59 15.33 5.87
N LYS A 81 -3.96 16.13 6.87
CA LYS A 81 -3.04 16.99 7.62
C LYS A 81 -2.61 16.26 8.89
N PHE A 82 -1.31 16.21 9.15
CA PHE A 82 -0.76 15.48 10.29
C PHE A 82 0.50 16.15 10.86
N LYS A 83 0.87 15.73 12.06
CA LYS A 83 2.10 16.14 12.74
C LYS A 83 3.14 15.01 12.65
N SER A 84 4.33 15.33 12.14
CA SER A 84 5.45 14.38 12.06
C SER A 84 5.84 13.88 13.46
N HIS A 85 6.01 12.58 13.59
CA HIS A 85 6.49 11.95 14.81
C HIS A 85 8.01 12.10 15.00
N ILE A 86 8.72 12.58 13.97
CA ILE A 86 10.19 12.74 14.02
C ILE A 86 10.57 14.07 14.65
N ASP A 87 9.96 15.17 14.20
CA ASP A 87 10.36 16.54 14.53
C ASP A 87 9.19 17.44 14.90
N GLY A 88 7.96 16.92 14.85
CA GLY A 88 6.76 17.66 15.17
C GLY A 88 6.30 18.65 14.10
N SER A 89 6.92 18.69 12.93
CA SER A 89 6.49 19.53 11.81
C SER A 89 5.11 19.13 11.29
N ILE A 90 4.38 20.13 10.74
CA ILE A 90 3.04 19.89 10.20
C ILE A 90 3.13 19.68 8.70
N HIS A 91 2.54 18.59 8.24
CA HIS A 91 2.48 18.21 6.84
C HIS A 91 1.04 18.10 6.36
N LEU A 92 0.84 18.28 5.06
CA LEU A 92 -0.40 17.97 4.35
C LEU A 92 -0.05 17.06 3.18
N ILE A 93 -0.60 15.86 3.15
CA ILE A 93 -0.57 14.98 1.98
C ILE A 93 -1.94 15.07 1.31
N THR A 94 -1.93 15.43 0.04
CA THR A 94 -3.08 15.34 -0.87
C THR A 94 -2.83 14.20 -1.86
N PRO A 95 -3.85 13.73 -2.61
CA PRO A 95 -3.64 12.75 -3.68
C PRO A 95 -2.53 13.17 -4.65
N GLU A 96 -2.52 14.43 -5.06
CA GLU A 96 -1.51 14.98 -5.99
C GLU A 96 -0.11 14.95 -5.37
N ARG A 97 0.01 15.34 -4.07
CA ARG A 97 1.30 15.33 -3.38
C ARG A 97 1.81 13.91 -3.17
N SER A 98 0.94 12.94 -2.89
CA SER A 98 1.33 11.53 -2.79
C SER A 98 1.91 11.03 -4.12
N ILE A 99 1.27 11.32 -5.23
CA ILE A 99 1.77 10.96 -6.57
C ILE A 99 3.07 11.67 -6.91
N GLU A 100 3.21 12.94 -6.56
CA GLU A 100 4.46 13.69 -6.73
C GLU A 100 5.62 13.06 -5.94
N LEU A 101 5.40 12.71 -4.67
CA LEU A 101 6.39 12.04 -3.82
C LEU A 101 6.86 10.72 -4.44
N GLN A 102 5.91 9.87 -4.85
CA GLN A 102 6.21 8.58 -5.47
C GLN A 102 6.97 8.75 -6.80
N SER A 103 6.70 9.83 -7.53
CA SER A 103 7.45 10.19 -8.74
C SER A 103 8.88 10.61 -8.44
N LEU A 104 9.09 11.42 -7.40
CA LEU A 104 10.42 11.82 -6.94
C LEU A 104 11.25 10.62 -6.47
N PHE A 105 10.60 9.62 -5.88
CA PHE A 105 11.25 8.35 -5.56
C PHE A 105 11.67 7.56 -6.80
N GLY A 106 11.02 7.76 -7.94
CA GLY A 106 11.25 6.98 -9.15
C GLY A 106 10.62 5.58 -9.06
N SER A 107 9.50 5.45 -8.38
CA SER A 107 8.77 4.18 -8.22
C SER A 107 8.32 3.61 -9.55
N ASP A 108 8.44 2.29 -9.74
CA ASP A 108 7.90 1.61 -10.92
C ASP A 108 6.40 1.41 -10.81
N ILE A 109 5.92 1.11 -9.60
CA ILE A 109 4.50 1.01 -9.28
C ILE A 109 4.18 2.00 -8.17
N SER A 110 3.25 2.91 -8.44
CA SER A 110 2.70 3.87 -7.49
C SER A 110 1.30 3.46 -7.06
N MET A 111 0.91 3.77 -5.83
CA MET A 111 -0.45 3.55 -5.34
C MET A 111 -1.24 4.85 -5.33
N CYS A 112 -2.53 4.82 -5.69
CA CYS A 112 -3.41 5.96 -5.48
C CYS A 112 -3.57 6.27 -3.99
N PHE A 113 -3.89 7.53 -3.66
CA PHE A 113 -4.10 7.93 -2.27
C PHE A 113 -5.48 7.48 -1.79
N ASP A 114 -5.55 6.92 -0.58
CA ASP A 114 -6.75 6.32 -0.02
C ASP A 114 -6.88 6.59 1.48
N GLU A 115 -8.10 6.42 2.01
CA GLU A 115 -8.38 6.34 3.44
C GLU A 115 -8.70 4.90 3.82
N CYS A 116 -7.92 4.35 4.75
CA CYS A 116 -8.14 3.04 5.32
C CYS A 116 -8.78 3.17 6.70
N THR A 117 -10.04 2.81 6.85
CA THR A 117 -10.73 2.82 8.15
C THR A 117 -10.21 1.70 9.05
N PRO A 118 -10.14 1.91 10.38
CA PRO A 118 -9.88 0.83 11.32
C PRO A 118 -11.06 -0.15 11.38
N TYR A 119 -10.81 -1.36 11.87
CA TYR A 119 -11.86 -2.32 12.17
C TYR A 119 -12.03 -2.48 13.69
N PRO A 120 -13.27 -2.57 14.23
CA PRO A 120 -14.53 -2.47 13.51
C PRO A 120 -14.91 -1.03 13.13
N VAL A 121 -15.72 -0.90 12.08
CA VAL A 121 -16.27 0.37 11.60
C VAL A 121 -17.75 0.17 11.27
N ASP A 122 -18.56 1.18 11.51
CA ASP A 122 -19.97 1.15 11.08
C ASP A 122 -20.09 1.35 9.56
N GLU A 123 -21.16 0.83 8.99
CA GLU A 123 -21.38 0.79 7.54
C GLU A 123 -21.39 2.19 6.91
N LYS A 124 -22.01 3.17 7.57
CA LYS A 124 -22.07 4.56 7.08
C LYS A 124 -20.71 5.23 7.05
N THR A 125 -19.89 5.02 8.08
CA THR A 125 -18.53 5.54 8.13
C THR A 125 -17.67 4.88 7.07
N ALA A 126 -17.77 3.57 6.90
CA ALA A 126 -17.07 2.83 5.85
C ALA A 126 -17.44 3.33 4.44
N LEU A 127 -18.74 3.56 4.18
CA LEU A 127 -19.24 4.09 2.91
C LEU A 127 -18.67 5.49 2.62
N ASN A 128 -18.74 6.40 3.57
CA ASN A 128 -18.22 7.77 3.39
C ASN A 128 -16.71 7.78 3.11
N SER A 129 -15.96 6.97 3.82
CA SER A 129 -14.52 6.81 3.63
C SER A 129 -14.19 6.21 2.26
N MET A 130 -14.90 5.15 1.86
CA MET A 130 -14.76 4.53 0.55
C MET A 130 -15.03 5.53 -0.56
N GLN A 131 -16.14 6.27 -0.51
CA GLN A 131 -16.49 7.27 -1.52
C GLN A 131 -15.47 8.42 -1.60
N MET A 132 -14.93 8.87 -0.46
CA MET A 132 -13.82 9.84 -0.46
C MET A 132 -12.57 9.25 -1.10
N SER A 133 -12.24 7.99 -0.80
CA SER A 133 -11.12 7.29 -1.43
C SER A 133 -11.28 7.19 -2.95
N MET A 134 -12.49 6.99 -3.46
CA MET A 134 -12.72 6.97 -4.92
C MET A 134 -12.49 8.34 -5.56
N ARG A 135 -12.93 9.43 -4.94
CA ARG A 135 -12.61 10.79 -5.42
C ARG A 135 -11.10 11.08 -5.36
N TRP A 136 -10.40 10.58 -4.33
CA TRP A 136 -8.94 10.69 -4.24
C TRP A 136 -8.22 9.81 -5.27
N ALA A 137 -8.78 8.65 -5.61
CA ALA A 137 -8.27 7.79 -6.66
C ALA A 137 -8.32 8.48 -8.04
N GLU A 138 -9.44 9.16 -8.35
CA GLU A 138 -9.58 9.96 -9.57
C GLU A 138 -8.52 11.08 -9.64
N ARG A 139 -8.39 11.88 -8.58
CA ARG A 139 -7.36 12.93 -8.46
C ARG A 139 -5.93 12.38 -8.56
N SER A 140 -5.68 11.20 -7.97
CA SER A 140 -4.40 10.50 -8.10
C SER A 140 -4.12 10.10 -9.55
N ARG A 141 -5.13 9.59 -10.26
CA ARG A 141 -5.02 9.21 -11.67
C ARG A 141 -4.75 10.42 -12.57
N GLU A 142 -5.44 11.52 -12.34
CA GLU A 142 -5.21 12.78 -13.06
C GLU A 142 -3.78 13.31 -12.83
N ALA A 143 -3.33 13.33 -11.57
CA ALA A 143 -1.98 13.77 -11.21
C ALA A 143 -0.88 12.85 -11.75
N PHE A 144 -1.15 11.56 -11.85
CA PHE A 144 -0.21 10.59 -12.43
C PHE A 144 -0.11 10.75 -13.96
N GLY A 145 -1.24 10.95 -14.64
CA GLY A 145 -1.29 11.03 -16.10
C GLY A 145 -0.78 9.74 -16.77
N TYR A 146 -0.03 9.90 -17.87
CA TYR A 146 0.69 8.82 -18.54
C TYR A 146 2.20 8.94 -18.27
N ARG A 147 2.82 7.82 -17.89
CA ARG A 147 4.27 7.73 -17.66
C ARG A 147 4.77 6.41 -18.21
N GLU A 148 5.59 6.48 -19.25
CA GLU A 148 6.17 5.29 -19.86
C GLU A 148 6.98 4.46 -18.85
N GLY A 149 6.76 3.15 -18.83
CA GLY A 149 7.44 2.22 -17.93
C GLY A 149 7.05 2.36 -16.45
N ARG A 150 5.97 3.10 -16.14
CA ARG A 150 5.45 3.28 -14.78
C ARG A 150 3.99 2.91 -14.71
N SER A 151 3.58 2.37 -13.57
CA SER A 151 2.21 1.90 -13.31
C SER A 151 1.60 2.61 -12.12
N LEU A 152 0.28 2.83 -12.18
CA LEU A 152 -0.52 3.31 -11.06
C LEU A 152 -1.57 2.26 -10.70
N PHE A 153 -1.61 1.86 -9.43
CA PHE A 153 -2.59 0.92 -8.91
C PHE A 153 -3.69 1.65 -8.14
N GLY A 154 -4.95 1.26 -8.40
CA GLY A 154 -6.11 1.66 -7.62
C GLY A 154 -6.26 0.81 -6.37
N ILE A 155 -6.90 1.35 -5.32
CA ILE A 155 -7.12 0.65 -4.05
C ILE A 155 -8.62 0.52 -3.78
N GLN A 156 -9.14 -0.71 -3.83
CA GLN A 156 -10.51 -1.03 -3.46
C GLN A 156 -10.67 -0.90 -1.94
N GLN A 157 -11.64 -0.08 -1.52
CA GLN A 157 -12.04 0.13 -0.12
C GLN A 157 -13.47 -0.39 0.09
N GLY A 158 -14.01 -0.28 1.31
CA GLY A 158 -15.37 -0.75 1.66
C GLY A 158 -15.42 -1.71 2.85
N SER A 159 -14.31 -1.78 3.63
CA SER A 159 -14.22 -2.62 4.84
C SER A 159 -14.67 -4.07 4.56
N VAL A 160 -15.62 -4.59 5.33
CA VAL A 160 -16.17 -5.95 5.18
C VAL A 160 -17.54 -5.98 4.50
N PHE A 161 -17.96 -4.88 3.86
CA PHE A 161 -19.29 -4.74 3.25
C PHE A 161 -19.23 -5.02 1.75
N PRO A 162 -19.89 -6.11 1.26
CA PRO A 162 -19.79 -6.54 -0.14
C PRO A 162 -20.24 -5.47 -1.13
N GLU A 163 -21.36 -4.80 -0.86
CA GLU A 163 -21.92 -3.77 -1.74
C GLU A 163 -20.98 -2.59 -1.91
N GLN A 164 -20.32 -2.18 -0.82
CA GLN A 164 -19.32 -1.09 -0.86
C GLN A 164 -18.05 -1.51 -1.61
N ARG A 165 -17.62 -2.78 -1.49
CA ARG A 165 -16.51 -3.34 -2.26
C ARG A 165 -16.81 -3.35 -3.75
N GLU A 166 -18.02 -3.72 -4.13
CA GLU A 166 -18.47 -3.70 -5.52
C GLU A 166 -18.52 -2.26 -6.05
N GLU A 167 -19.17 -1.31 -5.34
CA GLU A 167 -19.22 0.12 -5.70
C GLU A 167 -17.80 0.69 -5.90
N SER A 168 -16.89 0.39 -4.97
CA SER A 168 -15.49 0.80 -5.06
C SER A 168 -14.79 0.23 -6.29
N ALA A 169 -14.98 -1.06 -6.59
CA ALA A 169 -14.38 -1.70 -7.75
C ALA A 169 -14.91 -1.11 -9.08
N GLU A 170 -16.22 -0.84 -9.18
CA GLU A 170 -16.80 -0.21 -10.36
C GLU A 170 -16.24 1.21 -10.59
N ALA A 171 -16.12 2.01 -9.52
CA ALA A 171 -15.52 3.33 -9.61
C ALA A 171 -14.06 3.25 -10.11
N LEU A 172 -13.25 2.35 -9.52
CA LEU A 172 -11.86 2.16 -9.93
C LEU A 172 -11.72 1.68 -11.38
N LYS A 173 -12.58 0.77 -11.83
CA LYS A 173 -12.62 0.31 -13.23
C LYS A 173 -12.96 1.45 -14.20
N SER A 174 -13.89 2.33 -13.81
CA SER A 174 -14.27 3.49 -14.61
C SER A 174 -13.12 4.51 -14.73
N ILE A 175 -12.37 4.74 -13.65
CA ILE A 175 -11.18 5.61 -13.66
C ILE A 175 -10.05 5.01 -14.51
N GLY A 176 -9.84 3.70 -14.40
CA GLY A 176 -8.82 2.95 -15.15
C GLY A 176 -7.43 2.98 -14.51
N PHE A 177 -6.99 1.82 -14.04
CA PHE A 177 -5.67 1.61 -13.42
C PHE A 177 -4.91 0.48 -14.10
N ASP A 178 -3.58 0.43 -13.87
CA ASP A 178 -2.71 -0.59 -14.42
C ASP A 178 -2.74 -1.88 -13.60
N GLY A 179 -3.18 -1.80 -12.33
CA GLY A 179 -3.41 -2.88 -11.40
C GLY A 179 -4.35 -2.42 -10.29
N TYR A 180 -4.80 -3.36 -9.45
CA TYR A 180 -5.80 -3.09 -8.41
C TYR A 180 -5.40 -3.74 -7.10
N ALA A 181 -5.49 -2.99 -6.00
CA ALA A 181 -5.26 -3.53 -4.68
C ALA A 181 -6.57 -3.73 -3.91
N VAL A 182 -6.62 -4.76 -3.08
CA VAL A 182 -7.63 -4.94 -2.04
C VAL A 182 -7.07 -4.33 -0.77
N GLY A 183 -7.55 -3.14 -0.42
CA GLY A 183 -7.18 -2.40 0.78
C GLY A 183 -8.16 -2.62 1.93
N GLY A 184 -7.90 -2.02 3.09
CA GLY A 184 -8.80 -2.06 4.24
C GLY A 184 -8.99 -3.45 4.86
N LEU A 185 -8.02 -4.34 4.68
CA LEU A 185 -7.90 -5.63 5.35
C LEU A 185 -6.59 -5.68 6.15
N ALA A 186 -6.44 -6.68 7.03
CA ALA A 186 -5.34 -6.79 8.01
C ALA A 186 -5.25 -5.56 8.95
N VAL A 187 -6.40 -4.96 9.28
CA VAL A 187 -6.54 -3.79 10.14
C VAL A 187 -7.27 -4.08 11.46
N GLY A 188 -7.38 -5.38 11.82
CA GLY A 188 -7.97 -5.84 13.07
C GLY A 188 -9.15 -6.80 12.95
N GLU A 189 -9.63 -7.11 11.75
CA GLU A 189 -10.78 -8.00 11.48
C GLU A 189 -10.51 -9.47 11.75
N GLY A 190 -9.24 -9.87 11.80
CA GLY A 190 -8.82 -11.25 11.93
C GLY A 190 -8.88 -12.04 10.62
N GLN A 191 -8.18 -13.19 10.60
CA GLN A 191 -7.96 -14.00 9.40
C GLN A 191 -9.26 -14.53 8.78
N GLU A 192 -10.18 -15.03 9.60
CA GLU A 192 -11.44 -15.60 9.13
C GLU A 192 -12.26 -14.58 8.34
N LYS A 193 -12.44 -13.38 8.92
CA LYS A 193 -13.16 -12.29 8.27
C LYS A 193 -12.44 -11.79 7.01
N MET A 194 -11.13 -11.70 7.04
CA MET A 194 -10.33 -11.38 5.85
C MET A 194 -10.61 -12.38 4.72
N PHE A 195 -10.60 -13.68 4.99
CA PHE A 195 -10.90 -14.69 3.98
C PHE A 195 -12.36 -14.67 3.51
N GLU A 196 -13.33 -14.32 4.38
CA GLU A 196 -14.70 -14.09 3.93
C GLU A 196 -14.76 -13.00 2.87
N VAL A 197 -14.07 -11.89 3.09
CA VAL A 197 -14.02 -10.77 2.12
C VAL A 197 -13.28 -11.20 0.83
N LEU A 198 -12.19 -11.93 0.94
CA LEU A 198 -11.42 -12.38 -0.23
C LEU A 198 -12.18 -13.35 -1.13
N LYS A 199 -13.25 -13.99 -0.66
CA LYS A 199 -14.09 -14.87 -1.51
C LYS A 199 -14.86 -14.09 -2.60
N TYR A 200 -15.03 -12.77 -2.46
CA TYR A 200 -15.80 -11.98 -3.40
C TYR A 200 -15.08 -10.70 -3.87
N ALA A 201 -14.31 -10.06 -3.01
CA ALA A 201 -13.72 -8.75 -3.34
C ALA A 201 -12.78 -8.78 -4.55
N PRO A 202 -11.90 -9.78 -4.75
CA PRO A 202 -11.07 -9.88 -5.94
C PRO A 202 -11.88 -10.12 -7.23
N ASP A 203 -13.06 -10.76 -7.15
CA ASP A 203 -13.89 -11.07 -8.32
C ASP A 203 -14.54 -9.82 -8.93
N PHE A 204 -14.69 -8.75 -8.15
CA PHE A 204 -15.14 -7.45 -8.65
C PHE A 204 -14.07 -6.71 -9.46
N LEU A 205 -12.79 -7.13 -9.34
CA LEU A 205 -11.65 -6.51 -10.00
C LEU A 205 -11.29 -7.24 -11.30
N PRO A 206 -10.72 -6.53 -12.32
CA PRO A 206 -10.33 -7.14 -13.58
C PRO A 206 -9.35 -8.31 -13.40
N SER A 207 -9.67 -9.47 -14.00
CA SER A 207 -8.85 -10.68 -13.90
C SER A 207 -7.55 -10.60 -14.71
N GLU A 208 -7.53 -9.75 -15.74
CA GLU A 208 -6.39 -9.51 -16.64
C GLU A 208 -5.38 -8.48 -16.07
N LYS A 209 -5.67 -7.90 -14.91
CA LYS A 209 -4.81 -6.94 -14.24
C LYS A 209 -4.27 -7.51 -12.93
N PRO A 210 -3.04 -7.15 -12.50
CA PRO A 210 -2.51 -7.58 -11.21
C PRO A 210 -3.43 -7.19 -10.05
N ARG A 211 -3.68 -8.15 -9.15
CA ARG A 211 -4.46 -7.99 -7.93
C ARG A 211 -3.55 -8.06 -6.71
N TYR A 212 -3.51 -7.02 -5.93
CA TYR A 212 -2.59 -6.85 -4.82
C TYR A 212 -3.34 -6.82 -3.48
N LEU A 213 -3.05 -7.74 -2.56
CA LEU A 213 -3.54 -7.71 -1.18
C LEU A 213 -2.50 -7.03 -0.29
N MET A 214 -2.87 -5.90 0.30
CA MET A 214 -1.95 -5.02 1.03
C MET A 214 -1.73 -5.49 2.46
N GLY A 215 -0.45 -5.50 2.90
CA GLY A 215 -0.05 -5.71 4.30
C GLY A 215 -0.22 -7.13 4.81
N VAL A 216 -0.43 -8.10 3.94
CA VAL A 216 -0.69 -9.50 4.30
C VAL A 216 0.49 -10.38 3.90
N GLY A 217 0.99 -11.21 4.81
CA GLY A 217 1.31 -12.48 4.63
C GLY A 217 2.00 -13.25 5.72
N LYS A 218 1.24 -13.87 6.58
CA LYS A 218 1.62 -15.15 7.17
C LYS A 218 1.57 -16.22 6.07
N PRO A 219 2.27 -17.36 6.22
CA PRO A 219 2.30 -18.40 5.20
C PRO A 219 0.91 -18.92 4.79
N ASP A 220 0.01 -19.10 5.76
CA ASP A 220 -1.37 -19.52 5.55
C ASP A 220 -2.22 -18.43 4.87
N ASP A 221 -2.00 -17.18 5.23
CA ASP A 221 -2.64 -16.01 4.57
C ASP A 221 -2.26 -15.95 3.09
N ILE A 222 -0.98 -16.17 2.76
CA ILE A 222 -0.49 -16.15 1.37
C ILE A 222 -1.19 -17.24 0.55
N VAL A 223 -1.22 -18.47 1.07
CA VAL A 223 -1.88 -19.59 0.37
C VAL A 223 -3.37 -19.32 0.18
N GLY A 224 -4.04 -18.81 1.23
CA GLY A 224 -5.45 -18.46 1.17
C GLY A 224 -5.75 -17.33 0.20
N ALA A 225 -4.91 -16.29 0.17
CA ALA A 225 -5.05 -15.16 -0.75
C ALA A 225 -4.87 -15.58 -2.22
N VAL A 226 -3.84 -16.37 -2.53
CA VAL A 226 -3.61 -16.91 -3.88
C VAL A 226 -4.78 -17.75 -4.37
N LYS A 227 -5.36 -18.61 -3.50
CA LYS A 227 -6.56 -19.38 -3.82
C LYS A 227 -7.78 -18.51 -4.17
N ASN A 228 -7.81 -17.28 -3.69
CA ASN A 228 -8.86 -16.31 -3.98
C ASN A 228 -8.45 -15.28 -5.06
N GLY A 229 -7.47 -15.59 -5.90
CA GLY A 229 -7.13 -14.80 -7.09
C GLY A 229 -6.27 -13.56 -6.81
N ILE A 230 -5.49 -13.54 -5.74
CA ILE A 230 -4.50 -12.51 -5.45
C ILE A 230 -3.14 -12.88 -6.05
N ASP A 231 -2.51 -11.91 -6.72
CA ASP A 231 -1.22 -12.08 -7.41
C ASP A 231 -0.04 -11.53 -6.61
N MET A 232 -0.26 -10.45 -5.85
CA MET A 232 0.79 -9.70 -5.17
C MET A 232 0.45 -9.49 -3.70
N MET A 233 1.46 -9.55 -2.85
CA MET A 233 1.33 -9.29 -1.41
C MET A 233 2.62 -8.68 -0.86
N ASP A 234 2.50 -7.81 0.16
CA ASP A 234 3.64 -7.33 0.94
C ASP A 234 3.48 -7.71 2.40
N CYS A 235 4.59 -7.96 3.07
CA CYS A 235 4.57 -8.23 4.49
C CYS A 235 5.91 -7.88 5.16
N VAL A 236 5.82 -7.19 6.29
CA VAL A 236 6.98 -6.92 7.15
C VAL A 236 7.33 -8.12 8.03
N LEU A 237 6.39 -9.05 8.22
CA LEU A 237 6.48 -10.12 9.22
C LEU A 237 7.71 -11.02 9.03
N PRO A 238 8.05 -11.51 7.84
CA PRO A 238 9.21 -12.41 7.67
C PRO A 238 10.51 -11.78 8.16
N SER A 239 10.82 -10.57 7.71
CA SER A 239 12.04 -9.87 8.13
C SER A 239 11.97 -9.37 9.58
N ARG A 240 10.78 -9.00 10.09
CA ARG A 240 10.56 -8.63 11.49
C ARG A 240 10.79 -9.82 12.41
N SER A 241 10.18 -10.96 12.13
CA SER A 241 10.30 -12.21 12.91
C SER A 241 11.72 -12.74 12.88
N GLY A 242 12.37 -12.73 11.71
CA GLY A 242 13.78 -13.13 11.58
C GLY A 242 14.73 -12.33 12.48
N ARG A 243 14.49 -11.01 12.65
CA ARG A 243 15.29 -10.18 13.56
C ARG A 243 15.10 -10.50 15.06
N THR A 244 14.00 -11.12 15.41
CA THR A 244 13.69 -11.54 16.80
C THR A 244 13.93 -13.05 17.00
N GLY A 245 14.54 -13.73 16.02
CA GLY A 245 14.83 -15.16 16.10
C GLY A 245 13.64 -16.09 15.88
N GLN A 246 12.52 -15.57 15.39
CA GLN A 246 11.34 -16.36 15.07
C GLN A 246 11.37 -16.83 13.62
N ILE A 247 11.14 -18.12 13.40
CA ILE A 247 11.01 -18.73 12.07
C ILE A 247 9.52 -18.95 11.79
N LEU A 248 9.07 -18.52 10.61
CA LEU A 248 7.71 -18.77 10.11
C LEU A 248 7.74 -20.06 9.27
N SER A 249 6.80 -20.96 9.54
CA SER A 249 6.70 -22.26 8.86
C SER A 249 5.24 -22.69 8.71
N LEU A 250 4.89 -23.28 7.56
CA LEU A 250 3.57 -23.89 7.33
C LEU A 250 3.39 -25.19 8.11
N ILE A 251 4.49 -25.84 8.49
CA ILE A 251 4.44 -27.16 9.16
C ILE A 251 4.18 -27.02 10.67
N HIS A 252 4.50 -25.86 11.24
CA HIS A 252 4.41 -25.61 12.68
C HIS A 252 3.29 -24.62 13.05
N ILE A 253 2.37 -24.42 12.15
CA ILE A 253 1.12 -23.66 12.36
C ILE A 253 -0.04 -24.65 12.68
#